data_20b636faaa09a814da7fe0d5cad31b4e
#
_entry.id   20b636faaa09a814da7fe0d5cad31b4e
#
_cell.length_a   1.000
_cell.length_b   1.000
_cell.length_c   1.000
_cell.angle_alpha   90.00
_cell.angle_beta   90.00
_cell.angle_gamma   90.00
#
_symmetry.space_group_name_H-M   'P 1'
#
loop_
_entity.id
_entity.type
_entity.pdbx_description
1 polymer ?
#
loop_
_entity_poly.entity_id
_entity_poly.type
_entity_poly.pdbx_seq_one_letter_code
_entity_poly.pdbx_strand_id
1 'polypeptide(L)'
;HINEKDEIEELSGKLSFQNVEKKLMHSVLENDKETIEKGKLIRDSINQGLNSFTPDLIYQQLVKNYSMAKHILGPSLLKLATGYNPDYIKKNINIPEFHKELRFRIQKNIEKLKEEGLLGRDNEITDKGIELASLVMYFEELDRIMPKGILGEKIHKRTSIYGSKEDFHNYKKGDKYKDIAIKKSAKLAIRRGHKKLEDKDLMVYERQSKGQSYIVYALDASGSMKGAKIDACKRAGIALAYKAIDERDKVGLIVFGSEIKTIIEPTTDFSYLLKNIASVRASRETD
;
A
#
# COMPACT_ATOMS: atom_id res chain seq x y z
N HIS A 1 -23.35 29.26 24.57
CA HIS A 1 -23.70 29.13 23.16
C HIS A 1 -22.40 29.02 22.37
N ILE A 2 -22.02 27.81 22.03
CA ILE A 2 -20.93 27.52 21.11
C ILE A 2 -21.52 27.76 19.72
N ASN A 3 -20.90 28.67 18.96
CA ASN A 3 -21.33 28.98 17.60
C ASN A 3 -21.01 27.79 16.68
N GLU A 4 -22.01 26.96 16.42
CA GLU A 4 -21.90 25.83 15.48
C GLU A 4 -21.51 26.22 14.04
N LYS A 5 -21.54 27.51 13.69
CA LYS A 5 -21.19 27.99 12.35
C LYS A 5 -19.68 28.05 12.08
N ASP A 6 -18.87 28.37 13.10
CA ASP A 6 -17.43 28.52 12.91
C ASP A 6 -16.70 27.14 12.77
N GLU A 7 -17.25 26.11 13.41
CA GLU A 7 -16.73 24.73 13.23
C GLU A 7 -17.05 24.14 11.85
N ILE A 8 -18.14 24.55 11.21
CA ILE A 8 -18.54 24.02 9.89
C ILE A 8 -17.69 24.61 8.76
N GLU A 9 -17.25 25.86 8.87
CA GLU A 9 -16.39 26.47 7.85
C GLU A 9 -14.94 25.94 7.87
N GLU A 10 -14.37 25.64 9.03
CA GLU A 10 -13.07 24.97 9.13
C GLU A 10 -13.07 23.53 8.63
N LEU A 11 -14.19 22.83 8.78
CA LEU A 11 -14.37 21.47 8.30
C LEU A 11 -14.57 21.39 6.78
N SER A 12 -15.16 22.42 6.14
CA SER A 12 -15.46 22.38 4.71
C SER A 12 -14.22 22.33 3.82
N GLY A 13 -13.13 22.99 4.20
CA GLY A 13 -11.85 22.95 3.48
C GLY A 13 -11.14 21.60 3.61
N LYS A 14 -11.20 20.95 4.77
CA LYS A 14 -10.64 19.61 4.99
C LYS A 14 -11.51 18.49 4.43
N LEU A 15 -12.83 18.65 4.45
CA LEU A 15 -13.80 17.68 3.93
C LEU A 15 -13.73 17.52 2.40
N SER A 16 -13.40 18.55 1.64
CA SER A 16 -13.29 18.44 0.18
C SER A 16 -12.09 17.59 -0.23
N PHE A 17 -10.96 17.71 0.47
CA PHE A 17 -9.77 16.88 0.21
C PHE A 17 -9.97 15.43 0.70
N GLN A 18 -10.52 15.24 1.88
CA GLN A 18 -10.87 13.92 2.43
C GLN A 18 -11.96 13.21 1.65
N ASN A 19 -12.88 13.93 0.98
CA ASN A 19 -13.96 13.31 0.19
C ASN A 19 -13.45 12.67 -1.11
N VAL A 20 -12.39 13.19 -1.73
CA VAL A 20 -11.83 12.57 -2.95
C VAL A 20 -11.09 11.28 -2.61
N GLU A 21 -10.25 11.30 -1.55
CA GLU A 21 -9.58 10.10 -1.05
C GLU A 21 -10.57 9.04 -0.59
N LYS A 22 -11.59 9.43 0.20
CA LYS A 22 -12.63 8.51 0.66
C LYS A 22 -13.46 7.95 -0.49
N LYS A 23 -13.74 8.72 -1.54
CA LYS A 23 -14.53 8.28 -2.69
C LYS A 23 -13.76 7.25 -3.53
N LEU A 24 -12.46 7.47 -3.77
CA LEU A 24 -11.60 6.49 -4.45
C LEU A 24 -11.42 5.24 -3.59
N MET A 25 -11.16 5.42 -2.30
CA MET A 25 -11.05 4.32 -1.35
C MET A 25 -12.33 3.49 -1.28
N HIS A 26 -13.50 4.15 -1.25
CA HIS A 26 -14.82 3.49 -1.24
C HIS A 26 -15.06 2.69 -2.51
N SER A 27 -14.77 3.25 -3.68
CA SER A 27 -14.91 2.54 -4.96
C SER A 27 -14.00 1.32 -5.07
N VAL A 28 -12.79 1.40 -4.53
CA VAL A 28 -11.85 0.26 -4.48
C VAL A 28 -12.31 -0.78 -3.46
N LEU A 29 -12.81 -0.36 -2.29
CA LEU A 29 -13.35 -1.25 -1.25
C LEU A 29 -14.62 -1.97 -1.69
N GLU A 30 -15.49 -1.31 -2.44
CA GLU A 30 -16.73 -1.91 -3.00
C GLU A 30 -16.46 -2.85 -4.19
N ASN A 31 -15.17 -3.09 -4.54
CA ASN A 31 -14.78 -3.95 -5.64
C ASN A 31 -15.31 -3.46 -7.01
N ASP A 32 -15.39 -2.15 -7.21
CA ASP A 32 -15.71 -1.59 -8.52
C ASP A 32 -14.63 -2.00 -9.54
N LYS A 33 -15.00 -2.95 -10.39
CA LYS A 33 -14.09 -3.57 -11.36
C LYS A 33 -13.47 -2.56 -12.31
N GLU A 34 -14.22 -1.54 -12.71
CA GLU A 34 -13.74 -0.52 -13.64
C GLU A 34 -12.66 0.35 -12.98
N THR A 35 -12.89 0.80 -11.77
CA THR A 35 -11.93 1.60 -10.99
C THR A 35 -10.66 0.79 -10.68
N ILE A 36 -10.81 -0.48 -10.29
CA ILE A 36 -9.66 -1.36 -10.02
C ILE A 36 -8.85 -1.60 -11.30
N GLU A 37 -9.50 -1.85 -12.45
CA GLU A 37 -8.79 -2.05 -13.72
C GLU A 37 -8.02 -0.79 -14.14
N LYS A 38 -8.58 0.41 -13.96
CA LYS A 38 -7.87 1.69 -14.18
C LYS A 38 -6.67 1.86 -13.27
N GLY A 39 -6.82 1.55 -11.98
CA GLY A 39 -5.71 1.60 -11.03
C GLY A 39 -4.59 0.61 -11.38
N LYS A 40 -4.92 -0.61 -11.78
CA LYS A 40 -3.96 -1.60 -12.29
C LYS A 40 -3.22 -1.11 -13.53
N LEU A 41 -3.93 -0.47 -14.45
CA LEU A 41 -3.33 0.10 -15.64
C LEU A 41 -2.28 1.16 -15.30
N ILE A 42 -2.63 2.11 -14.43
CA ILE A 42 -1.71 3.18 -14.05
C ILE A 42 -0.50 2.59 -13.32
N ARG A 43 -0.72 1.65 -12.40
CA ARG A 43 0.35 0.91 -11.72
C ARG A 43 1.30 0.23 -12.71
N ASP A 44 0.74 -0.55 -13.65
CA ASP A 44 1.55 -1.30 -14.62
C ASP A 44 2.34 -0.35 -15.52
N SER A 45 1.77 0.79 -15.87
CA SER A 45 2.44 1.84 -16.63
C SER A 45 3.61 2.47 -15.86
N ILE A 46 3.40 2.81 -14.59
CA ILE A 46 4.45 3.32 -13.70
C ILE A 46 5.58 2.28 -13.59
N ASN A 47 5.25 0.99 -13.43
CA ASN A 47 6.21 -0.09 -13.29
C ASN A 47 7.02 -0.35 -14.57
N GLN A 48 6.43 -0.06 -15.76
CA GLN A 48 7.12 -0.08 -17.05
C GLN A 48 7.93 1.20 -17.32
N GLY A 49 7.84 2.19 -16.43
CA GLY A 49 8.52 3.47 -16.58
C GLY A 49 7.86 4.40 -17.60
N LEU A 50 6.58 4.18 -17.90
CA LEU A 50 5.81 5.08 -18.77
C LEU A 50 5.36 6.31 -17.97
N ASN A 51 5.65 7.49 -18.51
CA ASN A 51 5.28 8.77 -17.89
C ASN A 51 4.01 9.35 -18.48
N SER A 52 3.72 9.04 -19.73
CA SER A 52 2.56 9.58 -20.46
C SER A 52 1.96 8.55 -21.42
N PHE A 53 0.68 8.73 -21.70
CA PHE A 53 -0.12 7.88 -22.59
C PHE A 53 -0.44 8.61 -23.88
N THR A 54 0.54 8.75 -24.77
CA THR A 54 0.28 9.39 -26.07
C THR A 54 -0.44 8.41 -27.00
N PRO A 55 -1.73 8.70 -27.38
CA PRO A 55 -2.54 7.77 -28.17
C PRO A 55 -1.89 7.34 -29.48
N ASP A 56 -1.29 8.28 -30.19
CA ASP A 56 -0.67 8.03 -31.48
C ASP A 56 0.59 7.17 -31.37
N LEU A 57 1.38 7.34 -30.29
CA LEU A 57 2.58 6.50 -30.06
C LEU A 57 2.17 5.06 -29.72
N ILE A 58 1.14 4.89 -28.89
CA ILE A 58 0.59 3.56 -28.54
C ILE A 58 0.11 2.86 -29.81
N TYR A 59 -0.67 3.55 -30.63
CA TYR A 59 -1.17 3.04 -31.90
C TYR A 59 -0.04 2.66 -32.86
N GLN A 60 0.92 3.57 -33.06
CA GLN A 60 2.07 3.31 -33.96
C GLN A 60 2.90 2.10 -33.51
N GLN A 61 3.15 1.97 -32.23
CA GLN A 61 3.88 0.81 -31.68
C GLN A 61 3.11 -0.49 -31.90
N LEU A 62 1.79 -0.48 -31.72
CA LEU A 62 0.95 -1.65 -31.94
C LEU A 62 0.97 -2.11 -33.40
N VAL A 63 0.87 -1.19 -34.34
CA VAL A 63 0.84 -1.49 -35.78
C VAL A 63 2.21 -1.89 -36.30
N LYS A 64 3.31 -1.23 -35.85
CA LYS A 64 4.67 -1.53 -36.30
C LYS A 64 5.18 -2.88 -35.80
N ASN A 65 5.01 -3.17 -34.52
CA ASN A 65 5.50 -4.40 -33.91
C ASN A 65 4.64 -4.78 -32.70
N TYR A 66 3.57 -5.51 -32.97
CA TYR A 66 2.64 -5.96 -31.93
C TYR A 66 3.32 -6.73 -30.80
N SER A 67 4.28 -7.60 -31.12
CA SER A 67 4.96 -8.43 -30.11
C SER A 67 5.77 -7.58 -29.15
N MET A 68 6.48 -6.58 -29.68
CA MET A 68 7.24 -5.62 -28.87
C MET A 68 6.33 -4.69 -28.07
N ALA A 69 5.24 -4.20 -28.69
CA ALA A 69 4.24 -3.39 -28.01
C ALA A 69 3.59 -4.14 -26.85
N LYS A 70 3.24 -5.42 -27.06
CA LYS A 70 2.70 -6.29 -26.00
C LYS A 70 3.68 -6.48 -24.84
N HIS A 71 4.99 -6.57 -25.15
CA HIS A 71 6.02 -6.70 -24.12
C HIS A 71 6.25 -5.41 -23.33
N ILE A 72 6.25 -4.26 -24.02
CA ILE A 72 6.48 -2.94 -23.40
C ILE A 72 5.25 -2.46 -22.61
N LEU A 73 4.08 -2.53 -23.23
CA LEU A 73 2.85 -2.00 -22.65
C LEU A 73 2.18 -2.98 -21.67
N GLY A 74 2.39 -4.26 -21.85
CA GLY A 74 1.74 -5.32 -21.10
C GLY A 74 0.29 -5.58 -21.53
N PRO A 75 -0.26 -6.77 -21.20
CA PRO A 75 -1.60 -7.17 -21.63
C PRO A 75 -2.72 -6.34 -21.00
N SER A 76 -2.56 -5.90 -19.76
CA SER A 76 -3.57 -5.09 -19.06
C SER A 76 -3.73 -3.72 -19.69
N LEU A 77 -2.63 -3.05 -19.97
CA LEU A 77 -2.63 -1.73 -20.62
C LEU A 77 -3.21 -1.82 -22.04
N LEU A 78 -2.83 -2.85 -22.80
CA LEU A 78 -3.38 -3.06 -24.13
C LEU A 78 -4.88 -3.25 -24.11
N LYS A 79 -5.39 -4.10 -23.21
CA LYS A 79 -6.83 -4.37 -23.06
C LYS A 79 -7.59 -3.08 -22.73
N LEU A 80 -7.08 -2.27 -21.83
CA LEU A 80 -7.79 -1.07 -21.36
C LEU A 80 -7.66 0.10 -22.36
N ALA A 81 -6.48 0.28 -22.96
CA ALA A 81 -6.29 1.31 -23.98
C ALA A 81 -7.11 1.04 -25.25
N THR A 82 -7.21 -0.21 -25.67
CA THR A 82 -7.90 -0.59 -26.90
C THR A 82 -9.33 -1.09 -26.70
N GLY A 83 -9.68 -1.54 -25.50
CA GLY A 83 -10.93 -2.24 -25.20
C GLY A 83 -11.00 -3.66 -25.72
N TYR A 84 -9.91 -4.19 -26.32
CA TYR A 84 -9.84 -5.53 -26.89
C TYR A 84 -8.89 -6.44 -26.14
N ASN A 85 -9.20 -7.74 -26.19
CA ASN A 85 -8.25 -8.75 -25.72
C ASN A 85 -6.98 -8.73 -26.61
N PRO A 86 -5.77 -8.84 -26.02
CA PRO A 86 -4.52 -8.88 -26.77
C PRO A 86 -4.49 -9.91 -27.91
N ASP A 87 -5.09 -11.08 -27.71
CA ASP A 87 -5.12 -12.11 -28.76
C ASP A 87 -6.03 -11.73 -29.93
N TYR A 88 -7.10 -10.99 -29.68
CA TYR A 88 -7.98 -10.44 -30.72
C TYR A 88 -7.24 -9.37 -31.54
N ILE A 89 -6.50 -8.48 -30.87
CA ILE A 89 -5.69 -7.48 -31.56
C ILE A 89 -4.67 -8.15 -32.47
N LYS A 90 -3.96 -9.18 -31.97
CA LYS A 90 -2.97 -9.93 -32.74
C LYS A 90 -3.55 -10.51 -34.03
N LYS A 91 -4.76 -11.04 -33.99
CA LYS A 91 -5.43 -11.65 -35.16
C LYS A 91 -5.86 -10.63 -36.20
N ASN A 92 -6.26 -9.44 -35.76
CA ASN A 92 -6.88 -8.44 -36.62
C ASN A 92 -5.98 -7.25 -36.97
N ILE A 93 -4.76 -7.17 -36.41
CA ILE A 93 -3.84 -6.03 -36.56
C ILE A 93 -3.43 -5.77 -38.00
N ASN A 94 -3.56 -6.72 -38.91
CA ASN A 94 -3.23 -6.57 -40.33
C ASN A 94 -4.40 -6.06 -41.18
N ILE A 95 -5.59 -5.82 -40.60
CA ILE A 95 -6.78 -5.38 -41.28
C ILE A 95 -6.85 -3.85 -41.25
N PRO A 96 -6.88 -3.15 -42.43
CA PRO A 96 -6.86 -1.67 -42.49
C PRO A 96 -8.07 -1.03 -41.79
N GLU A 97 -9.24 -1.63 -41.87
CA GLU A 97 -10.48 -1.16 -41.22
C GLU A 97 -10.33 -1.20 -39.71
N PHE A 98 -9.71 -2.26 -39.21
CA PHE A 98 -9.43 -2.41 -37.77
C PHE A 98 -8.46 -1.35 -37.24
N HIS A 99 -7.55 -0.86 -38.06
CA HIS A 99 -6.64 0.22 -37.67
C HIS A 99 -7.37 1.52 -37.33
N LYS A 100 -8.40 1.87 -38.10
CA LYS A 100 -9.22 3.07 -37.83
C LYS A 100 -9.99 2.94 -36.54
N GLU A 101 -10.61 1.79 -36.33
CA GLU A 101 -11.36 1.51 -35.10
C GLU A 101 -10.43 1.46 -33.87
N LEU A 102 -9.27 0.82 -34.00
CA LEU A 102 -8.28 0.71 -32.94
C LEU A 102 -7.78 2.11 -32.49
N ARG A 103 -7.45 2.98 -33.44
CA ARG A 103 -7.00 4.35 -33.17
C ARG A 103 -8.10 5.14 -32.46
N PHE A 104 -9.32 5.07 -32.95
CA PHE A 104 -10.48 5.76 -32.36
C PHE A 104 -10.73 5.28 -30.90
N ARG A 105 -10.67 3.98 -30.65
CA ARG A 105 -10.85 3.43 -29.29
C ARG A 105 -9.74 3.84 -28.33
N ILE A 106 -8.48 3.79 -28.77
CA ILE A 106 -7.36 4.24 -27.94
C ILE A 106 -7.55 5.70 -27.55
N GLN A 107 -7.89 6.56 -28.51
CA GLN A 107 -8.12 7.97 -28.25
C GLN A 107 -9.31 8.19 -27.27
N LYS A 108 -10.44 7.53 -27.50
CA LYS A 108 -11.62 7.63 -26.65
C LYS A 108 -11.34 7.15 -25.21
N ASN A 109 -10.63 6.06 -25.04
CA ASN A 109 -10.35 5.53 -23.72
C ASN A 109 -9.34 6.40 -22.94
N ILE A 110 -8.36 6.98 -23.62
CA ILE A 110 -7.44 7.94 -23.00
C ILE A 110 -8.18 9.24 -22.63
N GLU A 111 -9.07 9.73 -23.48
CA GLU A 111 -9.90 10.89 -23.17
C GLU A 111 -10.75 10.66 -21.92
N LYS A 112 -11.37 9.49 -21.79
CA LYS A 112 -12.14 9.10 -20.60
C LYS A 112 -11.27 9.14 -19.30
N LEU A 113 -10.02 8.68 -19.38
CA LEU A 113 -9.10 8.77 -18.22
C LEU A 113 -8.74 10.23 -17.87
N LYS A 114 -8.68 11.11 -18.87
CA LYS A 114 -8.50 12.56 -18.65
C LYS A 114 -9.73 13.20 -18.00
N GLU A 115 -10.93 12.91 -18.50
CA GLU A 115 -12.19 13.42 -17.93
C GLU A 115 -12.32 13.02 -16.46
N GLU A 116 -11.87 11.84 -16.10
CA GLU A 116 -11.83 11.36 -14.71
C GLU A 116 -10.69 11.98 -13.88
N GLY A 117 -9.81 12.75 -14.51
CA GLY A 117 -8.67 13.40 -13.88
C GLY A 117 -7.54 12.46 -13.48
N LEU A 118 -7.51 11.24 -14.03
CA LEU A 118 -6.43 10.27 -13.81
C LEU A 118 -5.20 10.56 -14.69
N LEU A 119 -5.44 11.21 -15.84
CA LEU A 119 -4.42 11.75 -16.71
C LEU A 119 -4.60 13.26 -16.84
N GLY A 120 -3.48 13.97 -16.99
CA GLY A 120 -3.44 15.40 -17.23
C GLY A 120 -3.59 15.76 -18.71
N ARG A 121 -3.46 17.06 -19.03
CA ARG A 121 -3.66 17.58 -20.39
C ARG A 121 -2.69 16.99 -21.41
N ASP A 122 -1.45 16.78 -20.99
CA ASP A 122 -0.37 16.21 -21.82
C ASP A 122 -0.30 14.67 -21.73
N ASN A 123 -1.38 14.04 -21.27
CA ASN A 123 -1.51 12.60 -21.02
C ASN A 123 -0.55 12.05 -19.96
N GLU A 124 0.01 12.90 -19.12
CA GLU A 124 0.83 12.50 -17.98
C GLU A 124 -0.04 11.92 -16.86
N ILE A 125 0.54 11.03 -16.07
CA ILE A 125 -0.16 10.45 -14.91
C ILE A 125 -0.24 11.49 -13.81
N THR A 126 -1.46 11.84 -13.38
CA THR A 126 -1.71 12.81 -12.31
C THR A 126 -1.47 12.21 -10.92
N ASP A 127 -1.39 13.09 -9.91
CA ASP A 127 -1.35 12.67 -8.50
C ASP A 127 -2.54 11.78 -8.12
N LYS A 128 -3.74 12.08 -8.64
CA LYS A 128 -4.95 11.27 -8.45
C LYS A 128 -4.81 9.89 -9.07
N GLY A 129 -4.17 9.79 -10.23
CA GLY A 129 -3.85 8.51 -10.86
C GLY A 129 -2.87 7.68 -10.02
N ILE A 130 -1.82 8.32 -9.49
CA ILE A 130 -0.84 7.66 -8.60
C ILE A 130 -1.54 7.16 -7.33
N GLU A 131 -2.41 7.97 -6.74
CA GLU A 131 -3.18 7.61 -5.56
C GLU A 131 -4.07 6.39 -5.81
N LEU A 132 -4.82 6.36 -6.90
CA LEU A 132 -5.63 5.20 -7.28
C LEU A 132 -4.77 3.94 -7.45
N ALA A 133 -3.63 4.04 -8.13
CA ALA A 133 -2.71 2.93 -8.31
C ALA A 133 -2.17 2.41 -6.96
N SER A 134 -1.85 3.32 -6.03
CA SER A 134 -1.36 3.00 -4.70
C SER A 134 -2.41 2.27 -3.85
N LEU A 135 -3.65 2.74 -3.89
CA LEU A 135 -4.78 2.09 -3.20
C LEU A 135 -5.03 0.68 -3.73
N VAL A 136 -5.03 0.51 -5.05
CA VAL A 136 -5.21 -0.83 -5.65
C VAL A 136 -4.08 -1.78 -5.24
N MET A 137 -2.82 -1.33 -5.24
CA MET A 137 -1.70 -2.14 -4.74
C MET A 137 -1.88 -2.52 -3.27
N TYR A 138 -2.29 -1.58 -2.44
CA TYR A 138 -2.52 -1.80 -1.02
C TYR A 138 -3.61 -2.84 -0.77
N PHE A 139 -4.76 -2.73 -1.45
CA PHE A 139 -5.85 -3.69 -1.31
C PHE A 139 -5.48 -5.08 -1.80
N GLU A 140 -4.79 -5.19 -2.95
CA GLU A 140 -4.29 -6.47 -3.43
C GLU A 140 -3.32 -7.12 -2.43
N GLU A 141 -2.56 -6.33 -1.71
CA GLU A 141 -1.61 -6.85 -0.73
C GLU A 141 -2.29 -7.20 0.60
N LEU A 142 -3.26 -6.41 1.04
CA LEU A 142 -4.08 -6.75 2.21
C LEU A 142 -4.77 -8.11 2.05
N ASP A 143 -5.35 -8.39 0.88
CA ASP A 143 -5.98 -9.68 0.59
C ASP A 143 -5.01 -10.87 0.70
N ARG A 144 -3.71 -10.61 0.52
CA ARG A 144 -2.66 -11.63 0.65
C ARG A 144 -2.17 -11.77 2.09
N ILE A 145 -2.11 -10.67 2.83
CA ILE A 145 -1.59 -10.62 4.21
C ILE A 145 -2.65 -11.09 5.20
N MET A 146 -3.93 -10.78 4.93
CA MET A 146 -5.02 -11.23 5.79
C MET A 146 -5.12 -12.76 5.74
N PRO A 147 -4.97 -13.44 6.89
CA PRO A 147 -5.09 -14.89 6.94
C PRO A 147 -6.52 -15.29 6.54
N LYS A 148 -6.66 -16.04 5.46
CA LYS A 148 -7.90 -16.70 5.05
C LYS A 148 -8.15 -17.89 5.99
N GLY A 149 -8.50 -17.63 7.24
CA GLY A 149 -8.74 -18.69 8.22
C GLY A 149 -9.10 -18.13 9.58
N ILE A 150 -10.03 -18.80 10.22
CA ILE A 150 -10.57 -18.49 11.55
C ILE A 150 -9.46 -18.62 12.59
N LEU A 151 -9.23 -17.54 13.36
CA LEU A 151 -8.55 -17.48 14.65
C LEU A 151 -7.04 -17.84 14.71
N GLY A 152 -6.25 -16.81 15.00
CA GLY A 152 -4.87 -16.96 15.46
C GLY A 152 -4.15 -15.65 15.66
N GLU A 153 -4.35 -15.00 16.79
CA GLU A 153 -3.53 -13.86 17.21
C GLU A 153 -2.13 -14.37 17.57
N LYS A 154 -1.11 -14.04 16.77
CA LYS A 154 0.29 -14.32 17.12
C LYS A 154 0.79 -13.30 18.13
N ILE A 155 0.83 -13.70 19.39
CA ILE A 155 1.42 -12.91 20.47
C ILE A 155 2.94 -13.11 20.44
N HIS A 156 3.71 -12.06 20.12
CA HIS A 156 5.15 -12.05 20.27
C HIS A 156 5.53 -11.80 21.73
N LYS A 157 6.02 -12.82 22.40
CA LYS A 157 6.52 -12.72 23.79
C LYS A 157 7.93 -12.12 23.81
N ARG A 158 8.05 -10.84 24.12
CA ARG A 158 9.31 -10.23 24.60
C ARG A 158 9.04 -9.57 25.95
N THR A 159 9.77 -9.98 26.98
CA THR A 159 9.72 -9.41 28.33
C THR A 159 10.28 -8.00 28.37
N SER A 160 9.55 -7.07 28.96
CA SER A 160 9.95 -5.67 29.03
C SER A 160 9.53 -4.98 30.33
N ILE A 161 10.28 -3.91 30.67
CA ILE A 161 10.12 -3.12 31.91
C ILE A 161 8.93 -2.16 31.87
N TYR A 162 8.45 -1.78 30.66
CA TYR A 162 7.31 -0.88 30.42
C TYR A 162 6.36 -1.48 29.38
N GLY A 163 5.09 -1.58 29.69
CA GLY A 163 4.08 -2.09 28.72
C GLY A 163 2.76 -2.52 29.35
N SER A 164 1.83 -3.01 28.53
CA SER A 164 0.54 -3.55 28.98
C SER A 164 0.74 -4.81 29.83
N LYS A 165 -0.13 -4.98 30.83
CA LYS A 165 -0.08 -6.13 31.77
C LYS A 165 -0.82 -7.31 31.13
N GLU A 166 -0.12 -8.14 30.36
CA GLU A 166 -0.76 -9.22 29.61
C GLU A 166 -0.44 -10.63 30.12
N ASP A 167 0.75 -10.86 30.69
CA ASP A 167 1.13 -12.18 31.22
C ASP A 167 1.52 -12.13 32.70
N PHE A 168 1.71 -13.29 33.32
CA PHE A 168 1.98 -13.40 34.75
C PHE A 168 3.07 -14.45 35.00
N HIS A 169 4.00 -14.13 35.89
CA HIS A 169 4.95 -15.09 36.40
C HIS A 169 4.93 -15.13 37.93
N ASN A 170 5.48 -16.20 38.51
CA ASN A 170 5.66 -16.27 39.97
C ASN A 170 6.71 -15.24 40.40
N TYR A 171 6.44 -14.57 41.52
CA TYR A 171 7.36 -13.58 42.09
C TYR A 171 8.79 -14.14 42.22
N LYS A 172 9.74 -13.32 41.78
CA LYS A 172 11.18 -13.56 41.94
C LYS A 172 11.81 -12.37 42.67
N LYS A 173 12.83 -12.64 43.47
CA LYS A 173 13.57 -11.58 44.16
C LYS A 173 14.17 -10.61 43.15
N GLY A 174 13.71 -9.34 43.18
CA GLY A 174 14.06 -8.30 42.21
C GLY A 174 12.86 -7.76 41.44
N ASP A 175 11.71 -8.42 41.47
CA ASP A 175 10.50 -7.92 40.86
C ASP A 175 9.95 -6.69 41.62
N LYS A 176 9.34 -5.79 40.87
CA LYS A 176 8.82 -4.54 41.44
C LYS A 176 7.47 -4.77 42.12
N TYR A 177 7.34 -4.36 43.38
CA TYR A 177 6.11 -4.49 44.15
C TYR A 177 4.87 -3.89 43.47
N LYS A 178 5.02 -2.80 42.71
CA LYS A 178 3.92 -2.17 41.97
C LYS A 178 3.34 -3.07 40.89
N ASP A 179 4.03 -4.10 40.47
CA ASP A 179 3.63 -5.01 39.41
C ASP A 179 3.04 -6.31 39.98
N ILE A 180 2.88 -6.43 41.33
CA ILE A 180 2.26 -7.57 41.94
C ILE A 180 0.77 -7.61 41.56
N ALA A 181 0.30 -8.74 41.06
CA ALA A 181 -1.07 -9.02 40.68
C ALA A 181 -1.86 -9.50 41.88
N ILE A 182 -2.21 -8.61 42.84
CA ILE A 182 -2.81 -8.92 44.13
C ILE A 182 -4.04 -9.83 44.00
N LYS A 183 -4.95 -9.55 43.08
CA LYS A 183 -6.16 -10.36 42.85
C LYS A 183 -5.85 -11.80 42.42
N LYS A 184 -4.83 -12.01 41.60
CA LYS A 184 -4.41 -13.36 41.17
C LYS A 184 -3.63 -14.08 42.26
N SER A 185 -2.77 -13.37 42.98
CA SER A 185 -2.04 -13.90 44.13
C SER A 185 -2.99 -14.39 45.22
N ALA A 186 -3.98 -13.59 45.56
CA ALA A 186 -5.00 -14.00 46.55
C ALA A 186 -5.81 -15.23 46.09
N LYS A 187 -6.23 -15.29 44.82
CA LYS A 187 -6.90 -16.47 44.28
C LYS A 187 -6.04 -17.71 44.33
N LEU A 188 -4.75 -17.57 44.10
CA LEU A 188 -3.79 -18.69 44.14
C LEU A 188 -3.58 -19.19 45.56
N ALA A 189 -3.43 -18.27 46.54
CA ALA A 189 -3.32 -18.61 47.97
C ALA A 189 -4.57 -19.38 48.46
N ILE A 190 -5.78 -18.89 48.13
CA ILE A 190 -7.02 -19.58 48.47
C ILE A 190 -7.10 -20.98 47.87
N ARG A 191 -6.71 -21.13 46.61
CA ARG A 191 -6.66 -22.44 45.92
C ARG A 191 -5.70 -23.43 46.58
N ARG A 192 -4.64 -22.92 47.18
CA ARG A 192 -3.64 -23.71 47.92
C ARG A 192 -3.99 -23.93 49.37
N GLY A 193 -5.08 -23.36 49.86
CA GLY A 193 -5.52 -23.48 51.23
C GLY A 193 -4.73 -22.63 52.23
N HIS A 194 -3.99 -21.64 51.74
CA HIS A 194 -3.20 -20.75 52.58
C HIS A 194 -4.12 -19.69 53.26
N LYS A 195 -4.00 -19.53 54.58
CA LYS A 195 -4.74 -18.50 55.34
C LYS A 195 -4.10 -17.10 55.26
N LYS A 196 -2.85 -17.00 54.80
CA LYS A 196 -2.10 -15.76 54.57
C LYS A 196 -1.35 -15.88 53.26
N LEU A 197 -1.11 -14.75 52.61
CA LEU A 197 -0.32 -14.69 51.37
C LEU A 197 1.14 -15.06 51.69
N GLU A 198 1.66 -16.08 51.04
CA GLU A 198 3.07 -16.48 51.06
C GLU A 198 3.76 -15.98 49.77
N ASP A 199 5.11 -15.85 49.82
CA ASP A 199 5.90 -15.43 48.68
C ASP A 199 5.65 -16.31 47.45
N LYS A 200 5.36 -17.60 47.67
CA LYS A 200 5.05 -18.58 46.60
C LYS A 200 3.71 -18.34 45.92
N ASP A 201 2.82 -17.56 46.52
CA ASP A 201 1.48 -17.22 45.98
C ASP A 201 1.53 -15.92 45.21
N LEU A 202 2.61 -15.15 45.32
CA LEU A 202 2.74 -13.88 44.65
C LEU A 202 2.91 -14.07 43.14
N MET A 203 1.99 -13.47 42.41
CA MET A 203 2.05 -13.39 40.95
C MET A 203 2.39 -11.95 40.55
N VAL A 204 3.27 -11.79 39.59
CA VAL A 204 3.70 -10.50 39.09
C VAL A 204 3.28 -10.36 37.64
N TYR A 205 2.77 -9.18 37.27
CA TYR A 205 2.47 -8.86 35.89
C TYR A 205 3.76 -8.79 35.09
N GLU A 206 3.79 -9.52 33.99
CA GLU A 206 4.81 -9.37 32.98
C GLU A 206 4.42 -8.19 32.08
N ARG A 207 5.25 -7.16 32.08
CA ARG A 207 5.01 -5.99 31.22
C ARG A 207 5.70 -6.25 29.89
N GLN A 208 4.92 -6.25 28.83
CA GLN A 208 5.47 -6.18 27.48
C GLN A 208 5.74 -4.72 27.13
N SER A 209 6.99 -4.32 26.97
CA SER A 209 7.31 -3.04 26.37
C SER A 209 7.26 -3.21 24.86
N LYS A 210 6.39 -2.46 24.25
CA LYS A 210 6.47 -2.20 22.82
C LYS A 210 7.53 -1.10 22.64
N GLY A 211 8.80 -1.50 22.48
CA GLY A 211 9.81 -0.58 21.97
C GLY A 211 9.41 -0.18 20.57
N GLN A 212 9.55 1.08 20.22
CA GLN A 212 9.37 1.56 18.85
C GLN A 212 10.63 1.26 18.06
N SER A 213 10.52 0.53 16.95
CA SER A 213 11.61 0.28 16.01
C SER A 213 11.61 1.32 14.90
N TYR A 214 12.79 1.59 14.35
CA TYR A 214 12.97 2.41 13.17
C TYR A 214 13.42 1.48 12.05
N ILE A 215 12.60 1.33 11.04
CA ILE A 215 12.82 0.43 9.90
C ILE A 215 13.07 1.29 8.67
N VAL A 216 14.15 1.04 7.96
CA VAL A 216 14.43 1.72 6.68
C VAL A 216 14.26 0.71 5.56
N TYR A 217 13.32 0.97 4.67
CA TYR A 217 13.11 0.19 3.48
C TYR A 217 13.90 0.78 2.31
N ALA A 218 14.89 0.05 1.82
CA ALA A 218 15.69 0.44 0.67
C ALA A 218 15.16 -0.24 -0.60
N LEU A 219 14.72 0.56 -1.59
CA LEU A 219 14.12 0.11 -2.84
C LEU A 219 15.04 0.42 -4.01
N ASP A 220 15.48 -0.62 -4.70
CA ASP A 220 16.23 -0.52 -5.95
C ASP A 220 15.28 -0.14 -7.10
N ALA A 221 15.55 1.01 -7.73
CA ALA A 221 14.82 1.53 -8.88
C ALA A 221 15.71 1.60 -10.14
N SER A 222 16.73 0.75 -10.23
CA SER A 222 17.57 0.64 -11.43
C SER A 222 16.76 0.14 -12.64
N GLY A 223 17.28 0.37 -13.85
CA GLY A 223 16.59 0.00 -15.09
C GLY A 223 16.31 -1.49 -15.24
N SER A 224 17.12 -2.35 -14.61
CA SER A 224 16.94 -3.81 -14.58
C SER A 224 15.76 -4.27 -13.74
N MET A 225 15.19 -3.38 -12.90
CA MET A 225 14.06 -3.64 -12.04
C MET A 225 12.70 -3.43 -12.72
N LYS A 226 12.65 -2.94 -13.96
CA LYS A 226 11.38 -2.68 -14.67
C LYS A 226 10.43 -3.86 -14.68
N GLY A 227 9.13 -3.55 -14.63
CA GLY A 227 8.05 -4.52 -14.72
C GLY A 227 7.80 -5.29 -13.42
N ALA A 228 7.80 -6.63 -13.49
CA ALA A 228 7.42 -7.48 -12.37
C ALA A 228 8.34 -7.38 -11.14
N LYS A 229 9.63 -7.09 -11.34
CA LYS A 229 10.59 -6.98 -10.23
C LYS A 229 10.29 -5.78 -9.35
N ILE A 230 10.13 -4.60 -9.95
CA ILE A 230 9.81 -3.39 -9.17
C ILE A 230 8.41 -3.49 -8.54
N ASP A 231 7.45 -4.14 -9.21
CA ASP A 231 6.12 -4.40 -8.65
C ASP A 231 6.23 -5.25 -7.38
N ALA A 232 7.00 -6.33 -7.42
CA ALA A 232 7.23 -7.19 -6.25
C ALA A 232 7.90 -6.44 -5.09
N CYS A 233 8.91 -5.61 -5.37
CA CYS A 233 9.55 -4.77 -4.36
C CYS A 233 8.57 -3.76 -3.75
N LYS A 234 7.77 -3.07 -4.56
CA LYS A 234 6.76 -2.14 -4.06
C LYS A 234 5.76 -2.83 -3.14
N ARG A 235 5.24 -3.99 -3.53
CA ARG A 235 4.32 -4.78 -2.71
C ARG A 235 4.94 -5.19 -1.38
N ALA A 236 6.17 -5.66 -1.40
CA ALA A 236 6.91 -6.00 -0.18
C ALA A 236 7.09 -4.78 0.74
N GLY A 237 7.41 -3.61 0.17
CA GLY A 237 7.52 -2.36 0.91
C GLY A 237 6.20 -1.89 1.53
N ILE A 238 5.10 -2.01 0.78
CA ILE A 238 3.75 -1.68 1.28
C ILE A 238 3.34 -2.61 2.43
N ALA A 239 3.57 -3.92 2.27
CA ALA A 239 3.28 -4.92 3.29
C ALA A 239 4.10 -4.67 4.56
N LEU A 240 5.40 -4.39 4.41
CA LEU A 240 6.30 -4.05 5.52
C LEU A 240 5.83 -2.78 6.24
N ALA A 241 5.57 -1.71 5.49
CA ALA A 241 5.14 -0.43 6.05
C ALA A 241 3.81 -0.57 6.81
N TYR A 242 2.83 -1.27 6.22
CA TYR A 242 1.56 -1.55 6.88
C TYR A 242 1.77 -2.27 8.22
N LYS A 243 2.52 -3.38 8.20
CA LYS A 243 2.72 -4.21 9.40
C LYS A 243 3.53 -3.50 10.48
N ALA A 244 4.57 -2.78 10.10
CA ALA A 244 5.40 -2.04 11.05
C ALA A 244 4.63 -0.89 11.71
N ILE A 245 3.86 -0.12 10.93
CA ILE A 245 3.06 0.99 11.47
C ILE A 245 1.91 0.48 12.34
N ASP A 246 1.28 -0.64 11.99
CA ASP A 246 0.29 -1.32 12.83
C ASP A 246 0.89 -1.71 14.21
N GLU A 247 2.15 -2.12 14.23
CA GLU A 247 2.91 -2.40 15.45
C GLU A 247 3.48 -1.15 16.14
N ARG A 248 3.17 0.06 15.64
CA ARG A 248 3.62 1.38 16.11
C ARG A 248 5.10 1.66 15.89
N ASP A 249 5.72 0.97 14.97
CA ASP A 249 7.06 1.24 14.48
C ASP A 249 7.04 2.40 13.49
N LYS A 250 8.23 2.97 13.19
CA LYS A 250 8.40 3.98 12.16
C LYS A 250 9.13 3.39 10.97
N VAL A 251 8.66 3.76 9.77
CA VAL A 251 9.24 3.28 8.51
C VAL A 251 9.76 4.46 7.71
N GLY A 252 11.02 4.37 7.30
CA GLY A 252 11.64 5.25 6.33
C GLY A 252 11.78 4.56 4.97
N LEU A 253 11.94 5.34 3.92
CA LEU A 253 12.12 4.84 2.56
C LEU A 253 13.37 5.47 1.94
N ILE A 254 14.21 4.64 1.34
CA ILE A 254 15.30 5.07 0.47
C ILE A 254 15.08 4.45 -0.90
N VAL A 255 14.95 5.27 -1.93
CA VAL A 255 14.87 4.82 -3.33
C VAL A 255 16.19 5.16 -3.99
N PHE A 256 16.83 4.16 -4.55
CA PHE A 256 18.12 4.32 -5.22
C PHE A 256 18.12 3.62 -6.60
N GLY A 257 18.99 4.10 -7.48
CA GLY A 257 19.36 3.48 -8.73
C GLY A 257 20.90 3.58 -8.85
N SER A 258 21.42 4.30 -9.86
CA SER A 258 22.81 4.78 -9.86
C SER A 258 23.09 5.77 -8.74
N GLU A 259 22.09 6.57 -8.43
CA GLU A 259 22.12 7.57 -7.35
C GLU A 259 20.90 7.42 -6.45
N ILE A 260 20.94 8.09 -5.30
CA ILE A 260 19.79 8.16 -4.39
C ILE A 260 18.76 9.13 -4.99
N LYS A 261 17.56 8.62 -5.28
CA LYS A 261 16.46 9.41 -5.88
C LYS A 261 15.54 10.03 -4.85
N THR A 262 15.28 9.31 -3.77
CA THR A 262 14.33 9.75 -2.73
C THR A 262 14.77 9.22 -1.39
N ILE A 263 14.71 10.09 -0.37
CA ILE A 263 14.89 9.72 1.03
C ILE A 263 13.69 10.21 1.80
N ILE A 264 13.04 9.34 2.54
CA ILE A 264 11.97 9.64 3.47
C ILE A 264 12.41 9.18 4.85
N GLU A 265 12.45 10.12 5.78
CA GLU A 265 12.78 9.82 7.19
C GLU A 265 11.71 8.91 7.81
N PRO A 266 12.07 8.11 8.84
CA PRO A 266 11.15 7.21 9.49
C PRO A 266 9.91 7.92 10.04
N THR A 267 8.74 7.58 9.47
CA THR A 267 7.43 8.16 9.78
C THR A 267 6.41 7.08 10.12
N THR A 268 5.30 7.48 10.72
CA THR A 268 4.11 6.65 10.94
C THR A 268 2.99 6.96 9.94
N ASP A 269 3.23 7.89 9.01
CA ASP A 269 2.26 8.25 7.96
C ASP A 269 2.29 7.20 6.84
N PHE A 270 1.38 6.23 6.96
CA PHE A 270 1.25 5.15 5.99
C PHE A 270 0.84 5.65 4.61
N SER A 271 -0.09 6.61 4.52
CA SER A 271 -0.58 7.15 3.24
C SER A 271 0.54 7.83 2.47
N TYR A 272 1.37 8.60 3.16
CA TYR A 272 2.55 9.25 2.56
C TYR A 272 3.56 8.22 2.03
N LEU A 273 3.87 7.18 2.81
CA LEU A 273 4.77 6.09 2.37
C LEU A 273 4.18 5.32 1.19
N LEU A 274 2.90 4.97 1.25
CA LEU A 274 2.18 4.25 0.21
C LEU A 274 2.26 4.97 -1.13
N LYS A 275 1.94 6.27 -1.16
CA LYS A 275 2.00 7.11 -2.36
C LYS A 275 3.42 7.16 -2.93
N ASN A 276 4.42 7.36 -2.08
CA ASN A 276 5.82 7.43 -2.50
C ASN A 276 6.33 6.07 -3.03
N ILE A 277 6.04 4.96 -2.36
CA ILE A 277 6.42 3.62 -2.85
C ILE A 277 5.75 3.33 -4.20
N ALA A 278 4.45 3.62 -4.34
CA ALA A 278 3.71 3.37 -5.57
C ALA A 278 4.22 4.21 -6.74
N SER A 279 4.64 5.45 -6.50
CA SER A 279 5.13 6.39 -7.54
C SER A 279 6.52 6.06 -8.06
N VAL A 280 7.30 5.21 -7.38
CA VAL A 280 8.66 4.84 -7.81
C VAL A 280 8.67 4.29 -9.23
N ARG A 281 9.59 4.75 -10.05
CA ARG A 281 9.80 4.30 -11.42
C ARG A 281 11.21 3.77 -11.58
N ALA A 282 11.33 2.59 -12.17
CA ALA A 282 12.63 2.09 -12.61
C ALA A 282 13.07 2.90 -13.84
N SER A 283 14.18 3.60 -13.74
CA SER A 283 14.76 4.36 -14.85
C SER A 283 16.10 3.74 -15.27
N ARG A 284 16.32 3.64 -16.57
CA ARG A 284 17.69 3.49 -17.07
C ARG A 284 18.42 4.79 -16.78
N GLU A 285 19.69 4.67 -16.44
CA GLU A 285 20.61 5.79 -16.62
C GLU A 285 20.56 6.18 -18.08
N THR A 286 20.26 7.43 -18.34
CA THR A 286 20.64 8.06 -19.60
C THR A 286 22.05 8.53 -19.38
N ASP A 287 23.01 7.84 -19.98
CA ASP A 287 24.33 8.40 -20.26
C ASP A 287 24.15 9.68 -21.06
#